data_66da41e9798f5ed62b98d5674f7b1bf9
#
_entry.id   66da41e9798f5ed62b98d5674f7b1bf9
#
_cell.length_a   1.000
_cell.length_b   1.000
_cell.length_c   1.000
_cell.angle_alpha   90.00
_cell.angle_beta   90.00
_cell.angle_gamma   90.00
#
_symmetry.space_group_name_H-M   'P 1'
#
loop_
_entity.id
_entity.type
_entity.pdbx_description
1 polymer ?
#
loop_
_entity_poly.entity_id
_entity_poly.type
_entity_poly.pdbx_seq_one_letter_code
_entity_poly.pdbx_strand_id
1 'polypeptide(L)'
;FLYEKGFNITVFEKTNKLGGKLLEFPHISEENIALDFVPVTQADIEFHFNTEIGKDISYEEILEQFDSIYISGAANFTALDIELKADPKTLQNANPKIFIGGSILREGEPYSVVQSINEGRRAAISMDRFLKKVSLTAARYHEEPYETELYTDINGVEKVLRTPKTGGEYTDEELQQEAKRCLDCHCLVCVRECKFLKRFGRFPRLYIREIANTISLLGGGSRSAKNLIVACTLCGLCKELCPNSIQMPEVIKSGRQEMVKKNELSPAIYDFPVRDMLFSNSDEFSLCKHAPQLKKSEYLFFTGCQMAATMSEYISPCYDYLLEKLGKVGLFLGCCGAPADWAGQEKLFNETMAELIAKWQDMGEPTMIVGCTTCYQQFKAARPEMKLLSLWEVFAEHGLPEVAREPKSVAVHDTCTARHEGEIQEAVRQILDETGYKVEELEFSREKTRCCGYGGLVFYGDKKMAKEFVQARAEESKLPYVAYCSVCRDFFVNAGKPAYHILDIIWGKDSPKKALQKGANISQKEANRIKLKQNLLQKYWHEKMPVPNSEIKLFISDEVKEVLEERLITETNIRQVIAAANASGKKLIRPADGHFIIGHKPGIITYWVEYLPKADGFEIFNAYSHRIHILED
;
A
#
# COMPACT_ATOMS: atom_id res chain seq x y z
N PHE A 1 22.09 16.92 -31.94
CA PHE A 1 21.35 17.65 -30.89
C PHE A 1 21.66 19.15 -30.89
N LEU A 2 22.91 19.60 -30.75
CA LEU A 2 23.27 21.03 -30.77
C LEU A 2 22.95 21.67 -32.12
N TYR A 3 23.25 20.98 -33.22
CA TYR A 3 22.89 21.40 -34.58
C TYR A 3 21.38 21.64 -34.72
N GLU A 4 20.55 20.71 -34.23
CA GLU A 4 19.08 20.82 -34.20
C GLU A 4 18.60 22.00 -33.34
N LYS A 5 19.41 22.50 -32.41
CA LYS A 5 19.16 23.69 -31.59
C LYS A 5 19.60 25.00 -32.26
N GLY A 6 20.18 24.90 -33.45
CA GLY A 6 20.62 26.05 -34.24
C GLY A 6 22.02 26.58 -33.92
N PHE A 7 22.86 25.77 -33.29
CA PHE A 7 24.28 26.13 -33.07
C PHE A 7 25.13 25.74 -34.26
N ASN A 8 26.14 26.54 -34.55
CA ASN A 8 27.18 26.20 -35.52
C ASN A 8 28.11 25.18 -34.88
N ILE A 9 28.41 24.09 -35.59
CA ILE A 9 29.21 22.97 -35.09
C ILE A 9 30.43 22.78 -35.95
N THR A 10 31.59 22.72 -35.32
CA THR A 10 32.85 22.32 -35.94
C THR A 10 33.40 21.09 -35.22
N VAL A 11 33.81 20.08 -35.96
CA VAL A 11 34.35 18.82 -35.44
C VAL A 11 35.79 18.68 -35.90
N PHE A 12 36.73 18.52 -34.97
CA PHE A 12 38.12 18.21 -35.23
C PHE A 12 38.35 16.72 -34.97
N GLU A 13 38.83 16.01 -35.98
CA GLU A 13 39.11 14.59 -35.92
C GLU A 13 40.55 14.33 -36.41
N LYS A 14 41.36 13.67 -35.59
CA LYS A 14 42.78 13.42 -35.92
C LYS A 14 42.97 12.40 -37.02
N THR A 15 42.01 11.56 -37.29
CA THR A 15 42.02 10.58 -38.38
C THR A 15 41.30 11.11 -39.62
N ASN A 16 41.33 10.33 -40.70
CA ASN A 16 40.65 10.71 -41.94
C ASN A 16 39.17 10.30 -42.00
N LYS A 17 38.61 9.73 -40.91
CA LYS A 17 37.21 9.25 -40.87
C LYS A 17 36.64 9.30 -39.47
N LEU A 18 35.28 9.40 -39.40
CA LEU A 18 34.54 9.31 -38.15
C LEU A 18 34.45 7.86 -37.64
N GLY A 19 34.24 7.71 -36.34
CA GLY A 19 33.97 6.41 -35.69
C GLY A 19 34.91 6.08 -34.54
N GLY A 20 36.14 6.61 -34.53
CA GLY A 20 37.08 6.40 -33.44
C GLY A 20 37.19 4.94 -33.01
N LYS A 21 36.99 4.64 -31.73
CA LYS A 21 37.04 3.28 -31.17
C LYS A 21 35.99 2.32 -31.74
N LEU A 22 34.90 2.79 -32.36
CA LEU A 22 33.94 1.91 -33.04
C LEU A 22 34.57 1.10 -34.16
N LEU A 23 35.57 1.67 -34.84
CA LEU A 23 36.28 1.03 -35.95
C LEU A 23 37.18 -0.14 -35.50
N GLU A 24 37.46 -0.26 -34.20
CA GLU A 24 38.23 -1.34 -33.60
C GLU A 24 37.37 -2.60 -33.28
N PHE A 25 36.04 -2.50 -33.40
CA PHE A 25 35.14 -3.63 -33.10
C PHE A 25 35.02 -4.60 -34.29
N PRO A 26 35.48 -5.86 -34.16
CA PRO A 26 35.55 -6.78 -35.28
C PRO A 26 34.20 -7.22 -35.84
N HIS A 27 33.10 -6.94 -35.11
CA HIS A 27 31.74 -7.34 -35.48
C HIS A 27 30.90 -6.20 -36.07
N ILE A 28 31.47 -5.00 -36.17
CA ILE A 28 30.80 -3.81 -36.73
C ILE A 28 31.47 -3.47 -38.03
N SER A 29 30.79 -3.57 -39.18
CA SER A 29 31.34 -3.21 -40.46
C SER A 29 31.48 -1.70 -40.60
N GLU A 30 32.53 -1.24 -41.30
CA GLU A 30 32.72 0.20 -41.62
C GLU A 30 31.53 0.76 -42.40
N GLU A 31 30.88 -0.07 -43.23
CA GLU A 31 29.69 0.30 -43.98
C GLU A 31 28.50 0.63 -43.08
N ASN A 32 28.26 -0.20 -42.04
CA ASN A 32 27.21 0.08 -41.07
C ASN A 32 27.48 1.33 -40.26
N ILE A 33 28.72 1.55 -39.85
CA ILE A 33 29.15 2.79 -39.17
C ILE A 33 28.91 4.01 -40.07
N ALA A 34 29.26 3.91 -41.34
CA ALA A 34 29.05 5.00 -42.31
C ALA A 34 27.57 5.33 -42.49
N LEU A 35 26.67 4.31 -42.51
CA LEU A 35 25.24 4.51 -42.58
C LEU A 35 24.69 5.26 -41.36
N ASP A 36 25.16 4.93 -40.16
CA ASP A 36 24.73 5.60 -38.92
C ASP A 36 25.21 7.07 -38.86
N PHE A 37 26.31 7.41 -39.54
CA PHE A 37 26.79 8.78 -39.62
C PHE A 37 26.19 9.62 -40.76
N VAL A 38 25.41 9.03 -41.68
CA VAL A 38 24.74 9.77 -42.77
C VAL A 38 23.99 11.02 -42.29
N PRO A 39 23.15 10.97 -41.21
CA PRO A 39 22.47 12.17 -40.74
C PRO A 39 23.41 13.28 -40.26
N VAL A 40 24.58 12.91 -39.76
CA VAL A 40 25.61 13.85 -39.25
C VAL A 40 26.43 14.45 -40.39
N THR A 41 26.81 13.64 -41.37
CA THR A 41 27.61 14.08 -42.51
C THR A 41 26.80 14.85 -43.57
N GLN A 42 25.47 14.70 -43.58
CA GLN A 42 24.57 15.47 -44.41
C GLN A 42 24.10 16.79 -43.76
N ALA A 43 24.35 16.95 -42.44
CA ALA A 43 24.07 18.19 -41.74
C ALA A 43 25.14 19.27 -42.13
N ASP A 44 24.76 20.54 -41.96
CA ASP A 44 25.68 21.66 -42.14
C ASP A 44 26.62 21.78 -40.91
N ILE A 45 27.54 20.79 -40.81
CA ILE A 45 28.56 20.67 -39.78
C ILE A 45 29.92 20.72 -40.45
N GLU A 46 30.79 21.56 -39.93
CA GLU A 46 32.15 21.69 -40.44
C GLU A 46 33.05 20.58 -39.86
N PHE A 47 33.74 19.82 -40.70
CA PHE A 47 34.65 18.75 -40.31
C PHE A 47 36.07 19.04 -40.73
N HIS A 48 37.00 19.02 -39.75
CA HIS A 48 38.43 19.08 -39.97
C HIS A 48 39.06 17.71 -39.66
N PHE A 49 39.23 16.90 -40.70
CA PHE A 49 39.91 15.60 -40.61
C PHE A 49 41.43 15.75 -40.63
N ASN A 50 42.14 14.74 -40.15
CA ASN A 50 43.60 14.72 -40.02
C ASN A 50 44.12 15.92 -39.22
N THR A 51 43.36 16.40 -38.26
CA THR A 51 43.70 17.58 -37.45
C THR A 51 43.79 17.19 -35.97
N GLU A 52 44.99 17.20 -35.43
CA GLU A 52 45.28 16.87 -34.03
C GLU A 52 45.44 18.15 -33.21
N ILE A 53 44.56 18.33 -32.20
CA ILE A 53 44.63 19.47 -31.30
C ILE A 53 45.88 19.39 -30.44
N GLY A 54 46.61 20.50 -30.33
CA GLY A 54 47.92 20.60 -29.66
C GLY A 54 49.10 20.30 -30.56
N LYS A 55 48.86 19.94 -31.84
CA LYS A 55 49.90 19.72 -32.85
C LYS A 55 49.65 20.54 -34.10
N ASP A 56 48.49 20.38 -34.74
CA ASP A 56 48.14 21.05 -36.00
C ASP A 56 47.40 22.37 -35.75
N ILE A 57 46.69 22.49 -34.64
CA ILE A 57 46.07 23.71 -34.12
C ILE A 57 46.29 23.77 -32.61
N SER A 58 46.58 24.94 -32.05
CA SER A 58 46.79 25.07 -30.61
C SER A 58 45.48 25.03 -29.82
N TYR A 59 45.61 24.64 -28.57
CA TYR A 59 44.44 24.59 -27.67
C TYR A 59 43.91 26.00 -27.34
N GLU A 60 44.82 26.97 -27.25
CA GLU A 60 44.50 28.37 -27.01
C GLU A 60 43.67 28.94 -28.17
N GLU A 61 44.03 28.63 -29.41
CA GLU A 61 43.25 29.04 -30.59
C GLU A 61 41.83 28.46 -30.57
N ILE A 62 41.66 27.20 -30.16
CA ILE A 62 40.33 26.58 -30.03
C ILE A 62 39.52 27.28 -28.91
N LEU A 63 40.12 27.59 -27.76
CA LEU A 63 39.46 28.30 -26.67
C LEU A 63 39.02 29.72 -27.05
N GLU A 64 39.77 30.41 -27.92
CA GLU A 64 39.43 31.74 -28.40
C GLU A 64 38.31 31.70 -29.46
N GLN A 65 38.34 30.72 -30.34
CA GLN A 65 37.44 30.64 -31.49
C GLN A 65 36.01 30.15 -31.10
N PHE A 66 35.88 29.29 -30.07
CA PHE A 66 34.61 28.64 -29.75
C PHE A 66 34.02 29.12 -28.43
N ASP A 67 32.69 29.27 -28.42
CA ASP A 67 31.95 29.64 -27.21
C ASP A 67 31.84 28.49 -26.21
N SER A 68 31.86 27.23 -26.66
CA SER A 68 31.85 26.03 -25.84
C SER A 68 32.50 24.86 -26.58
N ILE A 69 33.15 23.98 -25.83
CA ILE A 69 33.97 22.88 -26.37
C ILE A 69 33.57 21.57 -25.70
N TYR A 70 33.40 20.51 -26.50
CA TYR A 70 33.21 19.15 -26.00
C TYR A 70 34.39 18.27 -26.36
N ILE A 71 34.99 17.63 -25.38
CA ILE A 71 36.15 16.76 -25.53
C ILE A 71 35.74 15.32 -25.29
N SER A 72 35.87 14.41 -26.27
CA SER A 72 35.47 13.02 -26.19
C SER A 72 36.50 11.99 -26.59
N GLY A 73 37.61 12.42 -27.20
CA GLY A 73 38.62 11.55 -27.79
C GLY A 73 39.81 11.27 -26.89
N ALA A 74 40.52 10.19 -27.17
CA ALA A 74 41.82 9.89 -26.56
C ALA A 74 42.92 10.79 -27.19
N ALA A 75 42.98 12.04 -26.79
CA ALA A 75 44.11 12.90 -27.12
C ALA A 75 45.15 12.82 -26.00
N ASN A 76 46.38 13.23 -26.32
CA ASN A 76 47.48 13.28 -25.35
C ASN A 76 47.34 14.57 -24.49
N PHE A 77 46.25 14.63 -23.66
CA PHE A 77 45.83 15.82 -22.92
C PHE A 77 46.81 16.23 -21.81
N THR A 78 47.69 15.32 -21.37
CA THR A 78 48.78 15.67 -20.46
C THR A 78 49.73 16.74 -21.07
N ALA A 79 49.79 16.84 -22.41
CA ALA A 79 50.52 17.88 -23.11
C ALA A 79 49.80 19.23 -23.18
N LEU A 80 48.48 19.28 -22.85
CA LEU A 80 47.66 20.47 -22.97
C LEU A 80 47.31 21.10 -21.62
N ASP A 81 47.89 20.60 -20.51
CA ASP A 81 47.63 21.05 -19.12
C ASP A 81 46.14 21.14 -18.74
N ILE A 82 45.33 20.21 -19.29
CA ILE A 82 43.89 20.10 -18.96
C ILE A 82 43.69 19.01 -17.92
N GLU A 83 43.17 19.37 -16.77
CA GLU A 83 42.70 18.38 -15.79
C GLU A 83 41.47 17.63 -16.34
N LEU A 84 41.59 16.31 -16.56
CA LEU A 84 40.53 15.46 -17.09
C LEU A 84 39.49 15.13 -16.02
N LYS A 85 38.95 16.15 -15.36
CA LYS A 85 37.84 16.04 -14.41
C LYS A 85 36.62 16.77 -14.94
N ALA A 86 35.47 16.17 -14.77
CA ALA A 86 34.20 16.79 -15.09
C ALA A 86 33.19 16.58 -13.94
N ASP A 87 32.30 17.51 -13.74
CA ASP A 87 31.17 17.35 -12.86
C ASP A 87 30.31 16.16 -13.35
N PRO A 88 30.01 15.18 -12.50
CA PRO A 88 29.33 13.93 -12.93
C PRO A 88 27.91 14.17 -13.47
N LYS A 89 27.27 15.28 -13.12
CA LYS A 89 25.92 15.62 -13.57
C LYS A 89 25.91 16.44 -14.85
N THR A 90 26.77 17.45 -14.93
CA THR A 90 26.78 18.40 -16.04
C THR A 90 27.86 18.10 -17.09
N LEU A 91 28.81 17.26 -16.76
CA LEU A 91 30.02 16.97 -17.57
C LEU A 91 30.89 18.20 -17.83
N GLN A 92 30.69 19.31 -17.08
CA GLN A 92 31.47 20.54 -17.18
C GLN A 92 32.82 20.38 -16.46
N ASN A 93 33.89 20.87 -17.07
CA ASN A 93 35.21 20.94 -16.50
C ASN A 93 35.38 22.17 -15.58
N ALA A 94 36.53 22.32 -14.93
CA ALA A 94 36.90 23.51 -14.19
C ALA A 94 36.87 24.79 -15.04
N ASN A 95 37.28 24.70 -16.33
CA ASN A 95 37.01 25.74 -17.29
C ASN A 95 35.56 25.68 -17.76
N PRO A 96 34.73 26.69 -17.51
CA PRO A 96 33.29 26.65 -17.74
C PRO A 96 32.89 26.49 -19.23
N LYS A 97 33.78 26.78 -20.18
CA LYS A 97 33.54 26.56 -21.61
C LYS A 97 33.70 25.09 -22.01
N ILE A 98 34.36 24.26 -21.20
CA ILE A 98 34.75 22.90 -21.55
C ILE A 98 33.84 21.88 -20.91
N PHE A 99 33.42 20.91 -21.71
CA PHE A 99 32.67 19.73 -21.32
C PHE A 99 33.44 18.48 -21.74
N ILE A 100 33.48 17.45 -20.88
CA ILE A 100 34.26 16.24 -21.12
C ILE A 100 33.38 15.02 -20.99
N GLY A 101 33.52 14.07 -21.91
CA GLY A 101 32.78 12.81 -21.88
C GLY A 101 33.41 11.74 -22.73
N GLY A 102 32.77 10.59 -22.83
CA GLY A 102 33.29 9.45 -23.57
C GLY A 102 34.34 8.66 -22.79
N SER A 103 35.10 7.84 -23.51
CA SER A 103 36.08 6.92 -22.89
C SER A 103 37.22 7.62 -22.13
N ILE A 104 37.39 8.90 -22.32
CA ILE A 104 38.42 9.72 -21.67
C ILE A 104 38.19 9.85 -20.15
N LEU A 105 36.95 9.81 -19.70
CA LEU A 105 36.61 9.87 -18.26
C LEU A 105 36.75 8.52 -17.56
N ARG A 106 36.99 7.43 -18.30
CA ARG A 106 36.96 6.05 -17.79
C ARG A 106 38.18 5.27 -18.29
N GLU A 107 39.34 5.72 -17.90
CA GLU A 107 40.57 5.02 -18.22
C GLU A 107 40.59 3.64 -17.53
N GLY A 108 40.81 2.59 -18.30
CA GLY A 108 40.84 1.20 -17.81
C GLY A 108 39.49 0.47 -17.81
N GLU A 109 38.38 1.13 -18.11
CA GLU A 109 37.07 0.47 -18.26
C GLU A 109 36.83 -0.02 -19.70
N PRO A 110 35.99 -1.08 -19.88
CA PRO A 110 35.57 -1.49 -21.22
C PRO A 110 34.84 -0.36 -21.95
N TYR A 111 35.15 -0.15 -23.21
CA TYR A 111 34.48 0.86 -24.02
C TYR A 111 32.99 0.52 -24.22
N SER A 112 32.11 1.47 -23.94
CA SER A 112 30.67 1.36 -24.15
C SER A 112 30.18 2.45 -25.12
N VAL A 113 29.64 2.00 -26.25
CA VAL A 113 29.05 2.89 -27.28
C VAL A 113 27.86 3.64 -26.71
N VAL A 114 26.93 2.90 -26.04
CA VAL A 114 25.71 3.48 -25.47
C VAL A 114 26.02 4.54 -24.41
N GLN A 115 27.02 4.30 -23.58
CA GLN A 115 27.45 5.25 -22.57
C GLN A 115 28.11 6.49 -23.19
N SER A 116 28.93 6.33 -24.22
CA SER A 116 29.53 7.46 -24.95
C SER A 116 28.46 8.35 -25.61
N ILE A 117 27.43 7.74 -26.21
CA ILE A 117 26.28 8.46 -26.76
C ILE A 117 25.50 9.21 -25.65
N ASN A 118 25.23 8.57 -24.51
CA ASN A 118 24.54 9.20 -23.38
C ASN A 118 25.34 10.41 -22.86
N GLU A 119 26.64 10.28 -22.67
CA GLU A 119 27.48 11.37 -22.19
C GLU A 119 27.54 12.52 -23.21
N GLY A 120 27.66 12.23 -24.50
CA GLY A 120 27.57 13.23 -25.55
C GLY A 120 26.26 14.01 -25.52
N ARG A 121 25.11 13.31 -25.32
CA ARG A 121 23.80 13.96 -25.18
C ARG A 121 23.72 14.83 -23.92
N ARG A 122 24.21 14.32 -22.78
CA ARG A 122 24.24 15.06 -21.53
C ARG A 122 25.12 16.30 -21.60
N ALA A 123 26.30 16.18 -22.21
CA ALA A 123 27.18 17.31 -22.47
C ALA A 123 26.49 18.35 -23.37
N ALA A 124 25.88 17.91 -24.47
CA ALA A 124 25.17 18.81 -25.40
C ALA A 124 24.02 19.57 -24.71
N ILE A 125 23.25 18.92 -23.78
CA ILE A 125 22.25 19.60 -22.97
C ILE A 125 22.89 20.65 -22.05
N SER A 126 24.03 20.33 -21.45
CA SER A 126 24.78 21.26 -20.60
C SER A 126 25.34 22.44 -21.39
N MET A 127 25.90 22.20 -22.59
CA MET A 127 26.39 23.23 -23.49
C MET A 127 25.27 24.16 -23.97
N ASP A 128 24.12 23.63 -24.38
CA ASP A 128 22.91 24.42 -24.74
C ASP A 128 22.51 25.36 -23.59
N ARG A 129 22.48 24.84 -22.34
CA ARG A 129 22.16 25.64 -21.16
C ARG A 129 23.24 26.67 -20.83
N PHE A 130 24.51 26.30 -20.96
CA PHE A 130 25.62 27.20 -20.73
C PHE A 130 25.57 28.40 -21.70
N LEU A 131 25.41 28.14 -22.99
CA LEU A 131 25.32 29.15 -24.03
C LEU A 131 24.09 30.05 -23.86
N LYS A 132 22.97 29.51 -23.36
CA LYS A 132 21.76 30.26 -23.04
C LYS A 132 21.79 30.94 -21.66
N LYS A 133 22.88 30.78 -20.89
CA LYS A 133 23.04 31.34 -19.53
C LYS A 133 21.96 30.95 -18.56
N VAL A 134 21.49 29.69 -18.63
CA VAL A 134 20.51 29.13 -17.70
C VAL A 134 21.12 28.05 -16.81
N SER A 135 20.45 27.67 -15.71
CA SER A 135 20.95 26.68 -14.76
C SER A 135 21.31 25.35 -15.41
N LEU A 136 22.54 24.88 -15.23
CA LEU A 136 23.02 23.59 -15.75
C LEU A 136 22.40 22.40 -15.02
N THR A 137 21.91 22.56 -13.79
CA THR A 137 21.48 21.46 -12.92
C THR A 137 19.95 21.39 -12.71
N ALA A 138 19.21 22.48 -12.98
CA ALA A 138 17.78 22.51 -12.74
C ALA A 138 17.02 21.49 -13.61
N ALA A 139 16.08 20.76 -12.99
CA ALA A 139 15.18 19.80 -13.66
C ALA A 139 15.87 18.68 -14.49
N ARG A 140 17.04 18.20 -14.04
CA ARG A 140 17.79 17.09 -14.66
C ARG A 140 17.64 15.79 -13.87
N TYR A 141 16.41 15.36 -13.63
CA TYR A 141 16.10 14.23 -12.74
C TYR A 141 16.24 12.84 -13.40
N HIS A 142 16.32 12.77 -14.74
CA HIS A 142 16.25 11.50 -15.48
C HIS A 142 17.41 11.33 -16.47
N GLU A 143 18.49 12.05 -16.28
CA GLU A 143 19.67 12.01 -17.18
C GLU A 143 20.81 11.15 -16.62
N GLU A 144 20.73 10.75 -15.36
CA GLU A 144 21.71 9.87 -14.73
C GLU A 144 21.44 8.40 -15.09
N PRO A 145 22.50 7.58 -15.22
CA PRO A 145 22.32 6.15 -15.37
C PRO A 145 21.65 5.58 -14.11
N TYR A 146 20.65 4.76 -14.28
CA TYR A 146 20.02 3.99 -13.20
C TYR A 146 20.00 2.53 -13.59
N GLU A 147 20.17 1.67 -12.61
CA GLU A 147 20.10 0.23 -12.82
C GLU A 147 18.66 -0.15 -13.18
N THR A 148 18.54 -0.83 -14.33
CA THR A 148 17.27 -1.42 -14.76
C THR A 148 17.50 -2.89 -15.05
N GLU A 149 16.69 -3.75 -14.43
CA GLU A 149 16.67 -5.16 -14.75
C GLU A 149 15.52 -5.45 -15.71
N LEU A 150 15.84 -6.04 -16.86
CA LEU A 150 14.84 -6.67 -17.70
C LEU A 150 14.51 -8.03 -17.09
N TYR A 151 13.27 -8.20 -16.70
CA TYR A 151 12.77 -9.46 -16.19
C TYR A 151 11.76 -10.06 -17.15
N THR A 152 12.04 -11.28 -17.60
CA THR A 152 11.09 -12.09 -18.36
C THR A 152 10.67 -13.27 -17.51
N ASP A 153 9.37 -13.39 -17.26
CA ASP A 153 8.82 -14.53 -16.54
C ASP A 153 8.83 -15.75 -17.44
N ILE A 154 9.69 -16.71 -17.13
CA ILE A 154 9.83 -17.97 -17.86
C ILE A 154 9.11 -19.15 -17.20
N ASN A 155 8.35 -18.93 -16.11
CA ASN A 155 7.61 -19.98 -15.45
C ASN A 155 6.51 -20.54 -16.38
N GLY A 156 6.53 -21.85 -16.59
CA GLY A 156 5.58 -22.52 -17.48
C GLY A 156 5.87 -22.35 -18.98
N VAL A 157 7.00 -21.74 -19.35
CA VAL A 157 7.42 -21.63 -20.75
C VAL A 157 8.16 -22.89 -21.16
N GLU A 158 7.68 -23.55 -22.21
CA GLU A 158 8.37 -24.71 -22.79
C GLU A 158 9.66 -24.27 -23.49
N LYS A 159 10.73 -25.06 -23.31
CA LYS A 159 12.02 -24.80 -23.96
C LYS A 159 11.94 -25.12 -25.44
N VAL A 160 12.04 -24.11 -26.29
CA VAL A 160 12.13 -24.24 -27.75
C VAL A 160 13.56 -24.04 -28.21
N LEU A 161 14.06 -24.95 -29.03
CA LEU A 161 15.43 -24.87 -29.58
C LEU A 161 15.56 -23.66 -30.53
N ARG A 162 16.76 -23.09 -30.56
CA ARG A 162 17.10 -22.02 -31.51
C ARG A 162 16.93 -22.52 -32.94
N THR A 163 16.34 -21.70 -33.79
CA THR A 163 16.24 -21.96 -35.22
C THR A 163 17.65 -21.98 -35.86
N PRO A 164 18.08 -23.08 -36.51
CA PRO A 164 19.38 -23.10 -37.16
C PRO A 164 19.37 -22.15 -38.37
N LYS A 165 20.50 -21.54 -38.66
CA LYS A 165 20.72 -20.78 -39.88
C LYS A 165 21.24 -21.71 -40.98
N THR A 166 20.65 -21.66 -42.15
CA THR A 166 21.13 -22.40 -43.32
C THR A 166 22.22 -21.65 -44.10
N GLY A 167 22.42 -20.38 -43.77
CA GLY A 167 23.47 -19.53 -44.34
C GLY A 167 24.08 -18.60 -43.29
N GLY A 168 24.76 -17.55 -43.67
CA GLY A 168 25.30 -16.54 -42.76
C GLY A 168 24.23 -15.73 -42.05
N GLU A 169 23.08 -15.54 -42.71
CA GLU A 169 21.92 -14.82 -42.23
C GLU A 169 20.70 -15.73 -42.17
N TYR A 170 19.63 -15.31 -41.49
CA TYR A 170 18.34 -16.02 -41.49
C TYR A 170 17.61 -15.77 -42.82
N THR A 171 16.97 -16.80 -43.38
CA THR A 171 15.94 -16.59 -44.39
C THR A 171 14.70 -16.00 -43.73
N ASP A 172 13.72 -15.50 -44.52
CA ASP A 172 12.46 -14.95 -43.98
C ASP A 172 11.67 -16.00 -43.19
N GLU A 173 11.67 -17.25 -43.61
CA GLU A 173 11.01 -18.36 -42.92
C GLU A 173 11.72 -18.71 -41.61
N GLU A 174 13.05 -18.77 -41.61
CA GLU A 174 13.86 -19.02 -40.43
C GLU A 174 13.68 -17.87 -39.43
N LEU A 175 13.66 -16.61 -39.90
CA LEU A 175 13.43 -15.42 -39.08
C LEU A 175 12.04 -15.46 -38.40
N GLN A 176 10.99 -15.85 -39.17
CA GLN A 176 9.64 -15.98 -38.60
C GLN A 176 9.58 -17.09 -37.54
N GLN A 177 10.30 -18.21 -37.74
CA GLN A 177 10.39 -19.27 -36.73
C GLN A 177 11.15 -18.81 -35.49
N GLU A 178 12.26 -18.14 -35.66
CA GLU A 178 13.03 -17.60 -34.53
C GLU A 178 12.24 -16.53 -33.78
N ALA A 179 11.49 -15.67 -34.48
CA ALA A 179 10.65 -14.66 -33.87
C ALA A 179 9.54 -15.27 -32.99
N LYS A 180 9.04 -16.46 -33.32
CA LYS A 180 8.05 -17.19 -32.48
C LYS A 180 8.62 -17.62 -31.12
N ARG A 181 9.94 -17.68 -30.97
CA ARG A 181 10.62 -17.94 -29.70
C ARG A 181 10.70 -16.71 -28.81
N CYS A 182 10.36 -15.54 -29.32
CA CYS A 182 10.40 -14.31 -28.55
C CYS A 182 9.43 -14.38 -27.40
N LEU A 183 9.91 -14.14 -26.19
CA LEU A 183 9.11 -14.05 -25.00
C LEU A 183 8.72 -12.59 -24.77
N ASP A 184 7.55 -12.41 -24.15
CA ASP A 184 7.12 -11.09 -23.74
C ASP A 184 8.08 -10.54 -22.66
N CYS A 185 8.74 -9.43 -22.94
CA CYS A 185 9.67 -8.77 -22.01
C CYS A 185 8.93 -8.04 -20.88
N HIS A 186 7.61 -8.07 -20.84
CA HIS A 186 6.81 -7.51 -19.78
C HIS A 186 6.59 -8.53 -18.67
N CYS A 187 7.13 -8.26 -17.48
CA CYS A 187 6.73 -8.98 -16.29
C CYS A 187 5.35 -8.50 -15.84
N LEU A 188 4.33 -9.35 -15.96
CA LEU A 188 2.95 -9.06 -15.51
C LEU A 188 2.52 -9.94 -14.33
N VAL A 189 3.47 -10.53 -13.59
CA VAL A 189 3.17 -11.42 -12.44
C VAL A 189 2.24 -10.74 -11.44
N CYS A 190 2.55 -9.52 -11.02
CA CYS A 190 1.70 -8.77 -10.11
C CYS A 190 0.30 -8.48 -10.69
N VAL A 191 0.16 -8.32 -12.01
CA VAL A 191 -1.13 -8.11 -12.68
C VAL A 191 -1.93 -9.40 -12.74
N ARG A 192 -1.30 -10.55 -12.99
CA ARG A 192 -1.98 -11.86 -12.99
C ARG A 192 -2.51 -12.23 -11.61
N GLU A 193 -1.72 -11.99 -10.57
CA GLU A 193 -1.99 -12.47 -9.20
C GLU A 193 -2.83 -11.50 -8.37
N CYS A 194 -2.83 -10.20 -8.67
CA CYS A 194 -3.61 -9.21 -7.95
C CYS A 194 -4.95 -8.91 -8.65
N LYS A 195 -6.08 -9.16 -8.00
CA LYS A 195 -7.41 -8.90 -8.57
C LYS A 195 -7.62 -7.43 -8.96
N PHE A 196 -7.07 -6.49 -8.17
CA PHE A 196 -7.09 -5.07 -8.48
C PHE A 196 -6.34 -4.78 -9.79
N LEU A 197 -5.07 -5.19 -9.91
CA LEU A 197 -4.28 -4.96 -11.11
C LEU A 197 -4.85 -5.70 -12.32
N LYS A 198 -5.37 -6.91 -12.13
CA LYS A 198 -6.03 -7.70 -13.19
C LYS A 198 -7.29 -7.03 -13.73
N ARG A 199 -8.15 -6.48 -12.85
CA ARG A 199 -9.40 -5.79 -13.29
C ARG A 199 -9.10 -4.59 -14.18
N PHE A 200 -8.12 -3.78 -13.82
CA PHE A 200 -7.74 -2.60 -14.61
C PHE A 200 -6.85 -2.96 -15.82
N GLY A 201 -6.21 -4.14 -15.81
CA GLY A 201 -5.55 -4.77 -16.95
C GLY A 201 -4.36 -4.01 -17.53
N ARG A 202 -3.74 -3.11 -16.76
CA ARG A 202 -2.66 -2.25 -17.23
C ARG A 202 -1.36 -2.51 -16.48
N PHE A 203 -0.25 -2.16 -17.12
CA PHE A 203 1.05 -2.18 -16.48
C PHE A 203 1.12 -1.17 -15.31
N PRO A 204 1.70 -1.51 -14.15
CA PRO A 204 1.69 -0.66 -12.95
C PRO A 204 2.15 0.78 -13.17
N ARG A 205 3.13 1.01 -14.03
CA ARG A 205 3.61 2.33 -14.43
C ARG A 205 2.49 3.26 -14.94
N LEU A 206 1.51 2.70 -15.63
CA LEU A 206 0.38 3.49 -16.15
C LEU A 206 -0.55 3.96 -15.03
N TYR A 207 -0.74 3.15 -13.99
CA TYR A 207 -1.52 3.55 -12.80
C TYR A 207 -0.84 4.67 -12.04
N ILE A 208 0.48 4.55 -11.83
CA ILE A 208 1.27 5.59 -11.16
C ILE A 208 1.12 6.92 -11.90
N ARG A 209 1.25 6.90 -13.22
CA ARG A 209 1.07 8.09 -14.07
C ARG A 209 -0.35 8.64 -14.01
N GLU A 210 -1.36 7.78 -14.03
CA GLU A 210 -2.78 8.19 -13.95
C GLU A 210 -3.10 8.83 -12.60
N ILE A 211 -2.59 8.28 -11.50
CA ILE A 211 -2.70 8.86 -10.16
C ILE A 211 -1.99 10.21 -10.10
N ALA A 212 -0.74 10.28 -10.57
CA ALA A 212 0.02 11.52 -10.60
C ALA A 212 -0.68 12.61 -11.42
N ASN A 213 -1.21 12.28 -12.59
CA ASN A 213 -1.97 13.21 -13.42
C ASN A 213 -3.26 13.69 -12.71
N THR A 214 -3.99 12.77 -12.05
CA THR A 214 -5.21 13.12 -11.31
C THR A 214 -4.94 14.08 -10.17
N ILE A 215 -3.80 13.92 -9.47
CA ILE A 215 -3.39 14.75 -8.34
C ILE A 215 -2.83 16.11 -8.81
N SER A 216 -2.09 16.13 -9.94
CA SER A 216 -1.34 17.31 -10.39
C SER A 216 -2.19 18.31 -11.16
N LEU A 217 -3.28 17.89 -11.80
CA LEU A 217 -4.13 18.76 -12.60
C LEU A 217 -4.99 19.65 -11.74
N LEU A 218 -4.72 20.95 -11.80
CA LEU A 218 -5.55 22.01 -11.20
C LEU A 218 -6.92 22.09 -11.88
N GLY A 219 -7.97 21.80 -11.13
CA GLY A 219 -9.35 22.17 -11.46
C GLY A 219 -9.92 21.64 -12.76
N GLY A 220 -10.35 20.39 -12.81
CA GLY A 220 -11.18 19.86 -13.91
C GLY A 220 -10.55 18.79 -14.79
N GLY A 221 -9.34 18.36 -14.49
CA GLY A 221 -8.70 17.23 -15.16
C GLY A 221 -9.41 15.90 -14.91
N SER A 222 -9.11 14.93 -15.73
CA SER A 222 -9.68 13.58 -15.66
C SER A 222 -9.59 13.01 -14.25
N ARG A 223 -10.74 12.77 -13.63
CA ARG A 223 -10.87 12.10 -12.33
C ARG A 223 -10.76 10.57 -12.46
N SER A 224 -10.07 10.09 -13.49
CA SER A 224 -10.02 8.68 -13.89
C SER A 224 -9.44 7.78 -12.79
N ALA A 225 -8.47 8.28 -12.01
CA ALA A 225 -7.86 7.50 -10.93
C ALA A 225 -8.71 7.38 -9.66
N LYS A 226 -9.85 8.06 -9.52
CA LYS A 226 -10.67 7.98 -8.29
C LYS A 226 -11.12 6.56 -7.97
N ASN A 227 -11.64 5.85 -8.96
CA ASN A 227 -12.08 4.46 -8.79
C ASN A 227 -10.89 3.52 -8.51
N LEU A 228 -9.76 3.79 -9.13
CA LEU A 228 -8.53 3.04 -8.95
C LEU A 228 -7.98 3.21 -7.53
N ILE A 229 -7.91 4.44 -7.03
CA ILE A 229 -7.36 4.76 -5.70
C ILE A 229 -8.15 4.07 -4.56
N VAL A 230 -9.48 3.93 -4.69
CA VAL A 230 -10.32 3.31 -3.66
C VAL A 230 -10.42 1.78 -3.75
N ALA A 231 -9.97 1.20 -4.86
CA ALA A 231 -10.13 -0.23 -5.14
C ALA A 231 -8.94 -1.10 -4.66
N CYS A 232 -7.84 -0.52 -4.15
CA CYS A 232 -6.67 -1.25 -3.69
C CYS A 232 -6.77 -1.60 -2.19
N THR A 233 -6.47 -2.87 -1.86
CA THR A 233 -6.46 -3.38 -0.48
C THR A 233 -5.23 -2.98 0.34
N LEU A 234 -4.25 -2.32 -0.24
CA LEU A 234 -2.96 -1.96 0.36
C LEU A 234 -2.17 -3.16 0.93
N CYS A 235 -2.40 -4.36 0.44
CA CYS A 235 -1.87 -5.61 1.04
C CYS A 235 -0.39 -5.90 0.75
N GLY A 236 0.24 -5.24 -0.22
CA GLY A 236 1.66 -5.43 -0.53
C GLY A 236 2.02 -6.62 -1.41
N LEU A 237 1.12 -7.52 -1.78
CA LEU A 237 1.43 -8.71 -2.59
C LEU A 237 2.17 -8.35 -3.90
N CYS A 238 1.77 -7.26 -4.56
CA CYS A 238 2.41 -6.82 -5.81
C CYS A 238 3.89 -6.45 -5.62
N LYS A 239 4.30 -5.99 -4.44
CA LYS A 239 5.69 -5.74 -4.09
C LYS A 239 6.48 -7.04 -3.97
N GLU A 240 5.93 -8.04 -3.27
CA GLU A 240 6.57 -9.34 -3.06
C GLU A 240 6.75 -10.15 -4.34
N LEU A 241 5.86 -9.96 -5.29
CA LEU A 241 5.92 -10.65 -6.59
C LEU A 241 6.75 -9.90 -7.63
N CYS A 242 7.06 -8.63 -7.40
CA CYS A 242 7.75 -7.80 -8.38
C CYS A 242 9.27 -7.89 -8.22
N PRO A 243 10.03 -8.33 -9.25
CA PRO A 243 11.48 -8.36 -9.21
C PRO A 243 12.09 -6.96 -8.98
N ASN A 244 11.35 -5.89 -9.32
CA ASN A 244 11.74 -4.50 -9.11
C ASN A 244 11.05 -3.85 -7.90
N SER A 245 10.45 -4.63 -7.01
CA SER A 245 9.86 -4.18 -5.74
C SER A 245 8.91 -2.98 -5.86
N ILE A 246 8.00 -3.00 -6.84
CA ILE A 246 7.09 -1.87 -7.09
C ILE A 246 6.17 -1.59 -5.89
N GLN A 247 6.17 -0.37 -5.40
CA GLN A 247 5.47 0.06 -4.17
C GLN A 247 4.04 0.56 -4.45
N MET A 248 3.19 -0.24 -5.13
CA MET A 248 1.80 0.17 -5.44
C MET A 248 0.98 0.57 -4.20
N PRO A 249 1.06 -0.12 -3.05
CA PRO A 249 0.35 0.30 -1.84
C PRO A 249 0.71 1.71 -1.39
N GLU A 250 1.98 2.08 -1.43
CA GLU A 250 2.47 3.41 -1.05
C GLU A 250 1.99 4.48 -2.03
N VAL A 251 2.03 4.20 -3.32
CA VAL A 251 1.52 5.11 -4.36
C VAL A 251 0.02 5.37 -4.18
N ILE A 252 -0.76 4.33 -3.93
CA ILE A 252 -2.20 4.44 -3.68
C ILE A 252 -2.48 5.23 -2.39
N LYS A 253 -1.75 4.94 -1.32
CA LYS A 253 -1.89 5.62 -0.03
C LYS A 253 -1.56 7.11 -0.15
N SER A 254 -0.42 7.45 -0.77
CA SER A 254 -0.04 8.84 -1.06
C SER A 254 -1.10 9.55 -1.92
N GLY A 255 -1.65 8.84 -2.91
CA GLY A 255 -2.75 9.35 -3.72
C GLY A 255 -3.99 9.70 -2.89
N ARG A 256 -4.39 8.84 -1.94
CA ARG A 256 -5.50 9.10 -1.01
C ARG A 256 -5.22 10.33 -0.13
N GLN A 257 -4.02 10.41 0.43
CA GLN A 257 -3.59 11.53 1.30
C GLN A 257 -3.69 12.86 0.56
N GLU A 258 -3.14 12.94 -0.65
CA GLU A 258 -3.19 14.16 -1.45
C GLU A 258 -4.63 14.55 -1.85
N MET A 259 -5.47 13.58 -2.22
CA MET A 259 -6.87 13.85 -2.54
C MET A 259 -7.69 14.29 -1.33
N VAL A 260 -7.38 13.77 -0.13
CA VAL A 260 -8.01 14.21 1.13
C VAL A 260 -7.58 15.65 1.44
N LYS A 261 -6.27 15.97 1.35
CA LYS A 261 -5.75 17.34 1.54
C LYS A 261 -6.41 18.37 0.61
N LYS A 262 -6.71 17.96 -0.63
CA LYS A 262 -7.37 18.81 -1.64
C LYS A 262 -8.90 18.78 -1.60
N ASN A 263 -9.51 18.07 -0.66
CA ASN A 263 -10.96 17.81 -0.59
C ASN A 263 -11.55 17.20 -1.87
N GLU A 264 -10.78 16.41 -2.60
CA GLU A 264 -11.17 15.76 -3.86
C GLU A 264 -11.67 14.32 -3.66
N LEU A 265 -11.33 13.67 -2.55
CA LEU A 265 -11.88 12.38 -2.15
C LEU A 265 -13.13 12.62 -1.30
N SER A 266 -14.27 12.08 -1.74
CA SER A 266 -15.51 12.23 -0.97
C SER A 266 -15.37 11.65 0.44
N PRO A 267 -15.59 12.44 1.51
CA PRO A 267 -15.57 11.93 2.88
C PRO A 267 -16.55 10.75 3.11
N ALA A 268 -17.61 10.67 2.27
CA ALA A 268 -18.63 9.62 2.37
C ALA A 268 -18.08 8.21 2.20
N ILE A 269 -17.01 8.04 1.42
CA ILE A 269 -16.47 6.72 1.09
C ILE A 269 -15.98 5.99 2.34
N TYR A 270 -15.24 6.68 3.20
CA TYR A 270 -14.59 6.08 4.37
C TYR A 270 -15.15 6.58 5.71
N ASP A 271 -16.32 7.24 5.67
CA ASP A 271 -16.92 7.81 6.87
C ASP A 271 -17.21 6.76 7.95
N PHE A 272 -17.87 5.66 7.57
CA PHE A 272 -18.25 4.65 8.55
C PHE A 272 -17.04 4.01 9.26
N PRO A 273 -16.00 3.50 8.56
CA PRO A 273 -14.86 2.90 9.25
C PRO A 273 -14.08 3.91 10.10
N VAL A 274 -14.06 5.19 9.72
CA VAL A 274 -13.44 6.24 10.54
C VAL A 274 -14.28 6.54 11.79
N ARG A 275 -15.62 6.61 11.68
CA ARG A 275 -16.51 6.76 12.85
C ARG A 275 -16.43 5.55 13.80
N ASP A 276 -16.38 4.32 13.27
CA ASP A 276 -16.20 3.10 14.08
C ASP A 276 -14.86 3.11 14.82
N MET A 277 -13.81 3.66 14.19
CA MET A 277 -12.52 3.90 14.83
C MET A 277 -12.62 4.93 15.96
N LEU A 278 -13.26 6.09 15.70
CA LEU A 278 -13.43 7.14 16.69
C LEU A 278 -14.28 6.65 17.89
N PHE A 279 -15.37 5.90 17.63
CA PHE A 279 -16.15 5.23 18.67
C PHE A 279 -15.27 4.29 19.49
N SER A 280 -14.38 3.55 18.84
CA SER A 280 -13.49 2.60 19.53
C SER A 280 -12.40 3.27 20.37
N ASN A 281 -12.18 4.56 20.22
CA ASN A 281 -11.25 5.37 21.01
C ASN A 281 -11.97 6.36 21.94
N SER A 282 -13.32 6.34 21.94
CA SER A 282 -14.12 7.16 22.84
C SER A 282 -14.30 6.52 24.23
N ASP A 283 -14.88 7.27 25.14
CA ASP A 283 -15.15 6.83 26.51
C ASP A 283 -16.12 5.64 26.61
N GLU A 284 -16.90 5.39 25.55
CA GLU A 284 -17.78 4.21 25.52
C GLU A 284 -16.99 2.89 25.46
N PHE A 285 -15.82 2.86 24.83
CA PHE A 285 -15.05 1.63 24.70
C PHE A 285 -13.59 1.74 25.16
N SER A 286 -12.89 2.84 24.92
CA SER A 286 -11.46 2.97 25.27
C SER A 286 -11.24 2.77 26.78
N LEU A 287 -10.19 2.00 27.11
CA LEU A 287 -9.76 1.70 28.46
C LEU A 287 -8.26 1.46 28.46
N CYS A 288 -7.53 2.05 29.38
CA CYS A 288 -6.12 1.72 29.63
C CYS A 288 -5.91 1.65 31.15
N LYS A 289 -5.64 0.44 31.66
CA LYS A 289 -5.51 0.19 33.09
C LYS A 289 -4.37 -0.79 33.41
N HIS A 290 -3.72 -0.55 34.54
CA HIS A 290 -2.79 -1.53 35.11
C HIS A 290 -3.45 -2.84 35.47
N ALA A 291 -2.64 -3.89 35.63
CA ALA A 291 -3.10 -5.16 36.14
C ALA A 291 -3.96 -4.98 37.41
N PRO A 292 -5.00 -5.82 37.62
CA PRO A 292 -5.88 -5.70 38.76
C PRO A 292 -5.12 -5.58 40.08
N GLN A 293 -5.48 -4.62 40.92
CA GLN A 293 -4.88 -4.33 42.22
C GLN A 293 -3.41 -3.88 42.20
N LEU A 294 -2.80 -3.70 41.02
CA LEU A 294 -1.43 -3.22 40.88
C LEU A 294 -1.37 -1.78 40.36
N LYS A 295 -0.30 -1.08 40.69
CA LYS A 295 0.00 0.27 40.20
C LYS A 295 1.01 0.29 39.05
N LYS A 296 1.50 -0.86 38.64
CA LYS A 296 2.46 -1.03 37.54
C LYS A 296 2.23 -2.37 36.86
N SER A 297 2.36 -2.39 35.54
CA SER A 297 2.28 -3.58 34.70
C SER A 297 3.61 -3.80 33.98
N GLU A 298 4.00 -5.04 33.77
CA GLU A 298 5.16 -5.43 32.96
C GLU A 298 4.75 -5.66 31.51
N TYR A 299 3.50 -6.07 31.32
CA TYR A 299 2.87 -6.29 30.03
C TYR A 299 1.58 -5.48 29.93
N LEU A 300 1.16 -5.18 28.69
CA LEU A 300 -0.09 -4.49 28.40
C LEU A 300 -0.80 -5.19 27.24
N PHE A 301 -1.95 -5.78 27.49
CA PHE A 301 -2.71 -6.49 26.48
C PHE A 301 -3.59 -5.52 25.67
N PHE A 302 -3.21 -5.28 24.41
CA PHE A 302 -3.99 -4.50 23.42
C PHE A 302 -4.83 -5.44 22.58
N THR A 303 -6.14 -5.46 22.79
CA THR A 303 -7.05 -6.39 22.11
C THR A 303 -7.30 -6.04 20.64
N GLY A 304 -7.24 -4.74 20.30
CA GLY A 304 -7.71 -4.22 19.03
C GLY A 304 -9.25 -4.12 18.97
N CYS A 305 -9.74 -3.17 18.16
CA CYS A 305 -11.16 -2.82 18.08
C CYS A 305 -12.03 -3.92 17.45
N GLN A 306 -11.52 -4.62 16.43
CA GLN A 306 -12.31 -5.62 15.70
C GLN A 306 -12.38 -6.95 16.46
N MET A 307 -11.30 -7.39 17.09
CA MET A 307 -11.31 -8.58 17.94
C MET A 307 -12.29 -8.40 19.12
N ALA A 308 -12.28 -7.23 19.77
CA ALA A 308 -13.23 -6.90 20.82
C ALA A 308 -14.68 -6.82 20.35
N ALA A 309 -14.92 -6.49 19.08
CA ALA A 309 -16.26 -6.39 18.50
C ALA A 309 -16.85 -7.73 18.06
N THR A 310 -16.02 -8.61 17.46
CA THR A 310 -16.51 -9.84 16.80
C THR A 310 -16.14 -11.11 17.55
N MET A 311 -15.12 -11.04 18.42
CA MET A 311 -14.60 -12.15 19.23
C MET A 311 -14.62 -11.79 20.74
N SER A 312 -15.60 -10.98 21.16
CA SER A 312 -15.70 -10.44 22.53
C SER A 312 -15.72 -11.52 23.60
N GLU A 313 -16.28 -12.70 23.29
CA GLU A 313 -16.36 -13.85 24.18
C GLU A 313 -15.00 -14.48 24.54
N TYR A 314 -13.96 -14.18 23.77
CA TYR A 314 -12.60 -14.69 24.02
C TYR A 314 -11.71 -13.71 24.78
N ILE A 315 -12.09 -12.42 24.88
CA ILE A 315 -11.21 -11.40 25.48
C ILE A 315 -10.97 -11.69 26.97
N SER A 316 -12.04 -11.96 27.72
CA SER A 316 -11.89 -12.29 29.15
C SER A 316 -11.11 -13.58 29.38
N PRO A 317 -11.39 -14.70 28.69
CA PRO A 317 -10.54 -15.91 28.77
C PRO A 317 -9.08 -15.67 28.41
N CYS A 318 -8.79 -14.90 27.34
CA CYS A 318 -7.42 -14.55 26.99
C CYS A 318 -6.75 -13.71 28.08
N TYR A 319 -7.45 -12.76 28.67
CA TYR A 319 -6.91 -11.94 29.74
C TYR A 319 -6.67 -12.73 31.04
N ASP A 320 -7.58 -13.64 31.40
CA ASP A 320 -7.39 -14.57 32.53
C ASP A 320 -6.13 -15.43 32.31
N TYR A 321 -5.96 -15.99 31.10
CA TYR A 321 -4.78 -16.75 30.71
C TYR A 321 -3.48 -15.93 30.82
N LEU A 322 -3.49 -14.71 30.32
CA LEU A 322 -2.33 -13.82 30.39
C LEU A 322 -1.97 -13.45 31.83
N LEU A 323 -2.98 -13.21 32.69
CA LEU A 323 -2.76 -12.98 34.13
C LEU A 323 -2.21 -14.22 34.84
N GLU A 324 -2.65 -15.42 34.47
CA GLU A 324 -2.15 -16.69 35.03
C GLU A 324 -0.68 -16.92 34.61
N LYS A 325 -0.35 -16.76 33.34
CA LYS A 325 0.98 -17.10 32.80
C LYS A 325 2.03 -16.02 33.03
N LEU A 326 1.67 -14.75 32.97
CA LEU A 326 2.59 -13.61 33.00
C LEU A 326 2.43 -12.73 34.26
N GLY A 327 1.32 -12.83 34.95
CA GLY A 327 1.05 -12.11 36.21
C GLY A 327 0.69 -10.65 36.04
N LYS A 328 1.65 -9.76 35.81
CA LYS A 328 1.47 -8.29 35.81
C LYS A 328 1.04 -7.73 34.45
N VAL A 329 -0.11 -8.16 33.95
CA VAL A 329 -0.66 -7.74 32.65
C VAL A 329 -1.73 -6.68 32.82
N GLY A 330 -1.49 -5.47 32.33
CA GLY A 330 -2.51 -4.43 32.17
C GLY A 330 -3.41 -4.69 30.96
N LEU A 331 -4.47 -3.93 30.82
CA LEU A 331 -5.41 -4.05 29.70
C LEU A 331 -5.59 -2.73 28.97
N PHE A 332 -5.50 -2.78 27.62
CA PHE A 332 -5.71 -1.64 26.76
C PHE A 332 -6.76 -1.95 25.68
N LEU A 333 -7.92 -1.33 25.77
CA LEU A 333 -8.98 -1.37 24.78
C LEU A 333 -8.92 -0.12 23.91
N GLY A 334 -8.95 -0.29 22.59
CA GLY A 334 -8.91 0.83 21.65
C GLY A 334 -8.72 0.38 20.20
N CYS A 335 -8.59 1.35 19.32
CA CYS A 335 -8.29 1.16 17.89
C CYS A 335 -6.96 1.81 17.53
N CYS A 336 -6.10 1.10 16.81
CA CYS A 336 -4.77 1.54 16.39
C CYS A 336 -4.75 2.67 15.32
N GLY A 337 -5.91 3.15 14.88
CA GLY A 337 -5.97 4.22 13.88
C GLY A 337 -5.87 3.78 12.41
N ALA A 338 -5.67 2.50 12.13
CA ALA A 338 -5.55 2.00 10.75
C ALA A 338 -6.66 2.45 9.78
N PRO A 339 -7.94 2.59 10.17
CA PRO A 339 -8.97 3.13 9.27
C PRO A 339 -8.68 4.55 8.78
N ALA A 340 -8.16 5.45 9.64
CA ALA A 340 -7.76 6.79 9.24
C ALA A 340 -6.55 6.77 8.30
N ASP A 341 -5.54 5.94 8.61
CA ASP A 341 -4.36 5.75 7.78
C ASP A 341 -4.74 5.25 6.36
N TRP A 342 -5.57 4.22 6.29
CA TRP A 342 -6.02 3.66 5.01
C TRP A 342 -6.95 4.59 4.22
N ALA A 343 -7.69 5.46 4.91
CA ALA A 343 -8.53 6.49 4.29
C ALA A 343 -7.74 7.69 3.76
N GLY A 344 -6.42 7.78 4.03
CA GLY A 344 -5.58 8.92 3.69
C GLY A 344 -5.74 10.12 4.63
N GLN A 345 -6.38 9.95 5.78
CA GLN A 345 -6.55 10.98 6.81
C GLN A 345 -5.34 11.03 7.74
N GLU A 346 -4.20 11.41 7.18
CA GLU A 346 -2.89 11.39 7.84
C GLU A 346 -2.87 12.14 9.18
N LYS A 347 -3.47 13.33 9.24
CA LYS A 347 -3.54 14.13 10.48
C LYS A 347 -4.28 13.37 11.58
N LEU A 348 -5.47 12.84 11.28
CA LEU A 348 -6.27 12.09 12.24
C LEU A 348 -5.56 10.81 12.71
N PHE A 349 -4.89 10.12 11.80
CA PHE A 349 -4.08 8.95 12.15
C PHE A 349 -2.96 9.30 13.12
N ASN A 350 -2.19 10.36 12.83
CA ASN A 350 -1.07 10.78 13.66
C ASN A 350 -1.52 11.25 15.06
N GLU A 351 -2.63 11.99 15.15
CA GLU A 351 -3.25 12.39 16.41
C GLU A 351 -3.70 11.16 17.22
N THR A 352 -4.41 10.23 16.60
CA THR A 352 -4.85 8.98 17.24
C THR A 352 -3.66 8.15 17.75
N MET A 353 -2.63 7.99 16.94
CA MET A 353 -1.45 7.23 17.33
C MET A 353 -0.67 7.92 18.46
N ALA A 354 -0.55 9.24 18.44
CA ALA A 354 0.10 10.00 19.50
C ALA A 354 -0.62 9.81 20.85
N GLU A 355 -1.96 9.84 20.87
CA GLU A 355 -2.76 9.58 22.08
C GLU A 355 -2.57 8.16 22.63
N LEU A 356 -2.52 7.16 21.74
CA LEU A 356 -2.29 5.76 22.16
C LEU A 356 -0.90 5.56 22.73
N ILE A 357 0.11 6.17 22.11
CA ILE A 357 1.50 6.14 22.57
C ILE A 357 1.63 6.85 23.93
N ALA A 358 1.00 8.02 24.10
CA ALA A 358 1.01 8.72 25.37
C ALA A 358 0.41 7.85 26.51
N LYS A 359 -0.73 7.20 26.27
CA LYS A 359 -1.32 6.26 27.23
C LYS A 359 -0.38 5.09 27.57
N TRP A 360 0.33 4.55 26.60
CA TRP A 360 1.32 3.50 26.82
C TRP A 360 2.52 4.00 27.64
N GLN A 361 2.99 5.23 27.37
CA GLN A 361 4.06 5.88 28.13
C GLN A 361 3.65 6.14 29.58
N ASP A 362 2.43 6.63 29.80
CA ASP A 362 1.87 6.84 31.14
C ASP A 362 1.77 5.51 31.94
N MET A 363 1.64 4.38 31.24
CA MET A 363 1.68 3.05 31.85
C MET A 363 3.11 2.56 32.19
N GLY A 364 4.15 3.36 31.89
CA GLY A 364 5.56 3.03 32.15
C GLY A 364 6.18 2.16 31.07
N GLU A 365 5.71 2.28 29.84
CA GLU A 365 6.25 1.59 28.65
C GLU A 365 6.34 0.05 28.75
N PRO A 366 5.26 -0.63 29.20
CA PRO A 366 5.26 -2.10 29.33
C PRO A 366 5.39 -2.77 27.95
N THR A 367 5.87 -4.02 27.91
CA THR A 367 5.82 -4.84 26.70
C THR A 367 4.36 -5.01 26.26
N MET A 368 4.04 -4.65 25.02
CA MET A 368 2.67 -4.70 24.52
C MET A 368 2.38 -6.05 23.86
N ILE A 369 1.38 -6.76 24.38
CA ILE A 369 0.84 -8.00 23.79
C ILE A 369 -0.33 -7.61 22.90
N VAL A 370 -0.24 -7.91 21.60
CA VAL A 370 -1.21 -7.43 20.60
C VAL A 370 -2.03 -8.59 20.03
N GLY A 371 -3.36 -8.49 20.15
CA GLY A 371 -4.30 -9.50 19.64
C GLY A 371 -4.67 -9.35 18.14
N CYS A 372 -4.18 -8.33 17.45
CA CYS A 372 -4.50 -8.03 16.06
C CYS A 372 -3.25 -7.67 15.28
N THR A 373 -2.98 -8.36 14.17
CA THR A 373 -1.78 -8.14 13.34
C THR A 373 -1.73 -6.77 12.68
N THR A 374 -2.89 -6.18 12.37
CA THR A 374 -2.93 -4.78 11.88
C THR A 374 -2.47 -3.81 12.96
N CYS A 375 -2.90 -4.00 14.20
CA CYS A 375 -2.44 -3.17 15.32
C CYS A 375 -0.94 -3.35 15.56
N TYR A 376 -0.44 -4.60 15.50
CA TYR A 376 0.98 -4.92 15.60
C TYR A 376 1.81 -4.16 14.56
N GLN A 377 1.40 -4.22 13.29
CA GLN A 377 2.04 -3.51 12.19
C GLN A 377 2.05 -1.99 12.41
N GLN A 378 0.92 -1.40 12.85
CA GLN A 378 0.81 0.04 13.07
C GLN A 378 1.71 0.53 14.22
N PHE A 379 1.74 -0.20 15.35
CA PHE A 379 2.64 0.14 16.46
C PHE A 379 4.11 -0.02 16.08
N LYS A 380 4.48 -1.12 15.42
CA LYS A 380 5.85 -1.37 14.94
C LYS A 380 6.34 -0.28 13.98
N ALA A 381 5.46 0.19 13.11
CA ALA A 381 5.79 1.27 12.16
C ALA A 381 5.90 2.64 12.86
N ALA A 382 5.02 2.94 13.83
CA ALA A 382 5.01 4.21 14.54
C ALA A 382 6.12 4.33 15.61
N ARG A 383 6.49 3.20 16.24
CA ARG A 383 7.49 3.12 17.32
C ARG A 383 8.30 1.83 17.20
N PRO A 384 9.34 1.78 16.34
CA PRO A 384 10.15 0.58 16.13
C PRO A 384 10.84 0.06 17.41
N GLU A 385 11.09 0.94 18.39
CA GLU A 385 11.69 0.61 19.68
C GLU A 385 10.71 -0.01 20.69
N MET A 386 9.40 0.03 20.42
CA MET A 386 8.37 -0.56 21.28
C MET A 386 8.51 -2.09 21.30
N LYS A 387 8.58 -2.66 22.48
CA LYS A 387 8.58 -4.12 22.64
C LYS A 387 7.17 -4.65 22.39
N LEU A 388 7.02 -5.38 21.30
CA LEU A 388 5.75 -5.98 20.86
C LEU A 388 5.85 -7.51 20.90
N LEU A 389 4.80 -8.15 21.39
CA LEU A 389 4.54 -9.58 21.27
C LEU A 389 3.16 -9.76 20.64
N SER A 390 3.01 -10.71 19.77
CA SER A 390 1.69 -11.15 19.33
C SER A 390 1.07 -12.07 20.39
N LEU A 391 -0.23 -12.02 20.56
CA LEU A 391 -0.95 -12.95 21.44
C LEU A 391 -0.68 -14.42 21.05
N TRP A 392 -0.43 -14.68 19.76
CA TRP A 392 -0.15 -16.03 19.26
C TRP A 392 1.22 -16.54 19.70
N GLU A 393 2.23 -15.69 19.74
CA GLU A 393 3.56 -16.02 20.27
C GLU A 393 3.48 -16.36 21.75
N VAL A 394 2.68 -15.61 22.53
CA VAL A 394 2.49 -15.91 23.97
C VAL A 394 1.81 -17.27 24.17
N PHE A 395 0.81 -17.63 23.36
CA PHE A 395 0.19 -18.95 23.43
C PHE A 395 1.16 -20.07 23.04
N ALA A 396 1.97 -19.86 22.00
CA ALA A 396 2.98 -20.85 21.57
C ALA A 396 4.09 -21.06 22.59
N GLU A 397 4.53 -20.00 23.28
CA GLU A 397 5.60 -20.06 24.27
C GLU A 397 5.13 -20.64 25.61
N HIS A 398 3.94 -20.25 26.09
CA HIS A 398 3.47 -20.60 27.45
C HIS A 398 2.47 -21.77 27.49
N GLY A 399 2.23 -22.41 26.34
CA GLY A 399 1.33 -23.56 26.17
C GLY A 399 -0.14 -23.17 26.08
N LEU A 400 -0.96 -24.10 25.64
CA LEU A 400 -2.37 -23.88 25.35
C LEU A 400 -3.27 -24.27 26.52
N PRO A 401 -4.48 -23.69 26.65
CA PRO A 401 -5.47 -24.15 27.61
C PRO A 401 -5.84 -25.63 27.39
N GLU A 402 -6.00 -26.38 28.46
CA GLU A 402 -6.47 -27.77 28.42
C GLU A 402 -7.98 -27.82 28.10
N VAL A 403 -8.32 -28.12 26.86
CA VAL A 403 -9.70 -28.28 26.39
C VAL A 403 -9.80 -29.46 25.45
N ALA A 404 -10.97 -30.10 25.39
CA ALA A 404 -11.24 -31.16 24.43
C ALA A 404 -11.24 -30.56 23.00
N ARG A 405 -10.54 -31.23 22.08
CA ARG A 405 -10.44 -30.82 20.65
C ARG A 405 -10.70 -32.03 19.76
N GLU A 406 -11.24 -31.77 18.59
CA GLU A 406 -11.42 -32.75 17.53
C GLU A 406 -10.56 -32.32 16.32
N PRO A 407 -9.32 -32.83 16.21
CA PRO A 407 -8.40 -32.43 15.14
C PRO A 407 -8.94 -32.69 13.74
N LYS A 408 -8.73 -31.74 12.84
CA LYS A 408 -9.24 -31.73 11.46
C LYS A 408 -8.16 -31.26 10.51
N SER A 409 -8.37 -31.48 9.22
CA SER A 409 -7.58 -30.81 8.19
C SER A 409 -8.13 -29.41 7.94
N VAL A 410 -7.24 -28.42 7.91
CA VAL A 410 -7.57 -27.01 7.70
C VAL A 410 -6.54 -26.34 6.78
N ALA A 411 -6.92 -25.28 6.09
CA ALA A 411 -5.97 -24.45 5.37
C ALA A 411 -5.74 -23.15 6.15
N VAL A 412 -4.49 -22.69 6.24
CA VAL A 412 -4.15 -21.48 6.98
C VAL A 412 -4.18 -20.27 6.05
N HIS A 413 -4.94 -19.26 6.47
CA HIS A 413 -4.90 -17.94 5.82
C HIS A 413 -4.01 -16.99 6.63
N ASP A 414 -2.80 -16.75 6.15
CA ASP A 414 -1.93 -15.72 6.71
C ASP A 414 -2.47 -14.32 6.42
N THR A 415 -2.44 -13.46 7.42
CA THR A 415 -2.92 -12.09 7.26
C THR A 415 -1.90 -11.23 6.53
N CYS A 416 -2.35 -10.39 5.60
CA CYS A 416 -1.44 -9.53 4.84
C CYS A 416 -0.69 -8.51 5.72
N THR A 417 -1.18 -8.19 6.91
CA THR A 417 -0.53 -7.31 7.88
C THR A 417 0.50 -8.01 8.77
N ALA A 418 0.61 -9.35 8.67
CA ALA A 418 1.69 -10.14 9.27
C ALA A 418 2.63 -10.73 8.20
N ARG A 419 2.65 -10.17 7.01
CA ARG A 419 3.40 -10.67 5.84
C ARG A 419 4.88 -10.94 6.16
N HIS A 420 5.52 -10.02 6.85
CA HIS A 420 6.94 -10.08 7.21
C HIS A 420 7.18 -10.44 8.70
N GLU A 421 6.14 -10.95 9.38
CA GLU A 421 6.23 -11.36 10.78
C GLU A 421 6.27 -12.90 10.85
N GLY A 422 7.43 -13.47 10.50
CA GLY A 422 7.65 -14.92 10.45
C GLY A 422 7.37 -15.61 11.79
N GLU A 423 7.74 -14.98 12.90
CA GLU A 423 7.52 -15.50 14.25
C GLU A 423 6.02 -15.67 14.55
N ILE A 424 5.19 -14.70 14.17
CA ILE A 424 3.72 -14.79 14.30
C ILE A 424 3.17 -15.94 13.44
N GLN A 425 3.67 -16.09 12.22
CA GLN A 425 3.23 -17.14 11.29
C GLN A 425 3.61 -18.54 11.80
N GLU A 426 4.81 -18.69 12.36
CA GLU A 426 5.25 -19.94 12.96
C GLU A 426 4.49 -20.26 14.26
N ALA A 427 4.28 -19.28 15.14
CA ALA A 427 3.48 -19.46 16.34
C ALA A 427 2.07 -19.99 16.04
N VAL A 428 1.41 -19.48 15.00
CA VAL A 428 0.09 -19.98 14.54
C VAL A 428 0.18 -21.44 14.10
N ARG A 429 1.23 -21.84 13.38
CA ARG A 429 1.42 -23.23 12.93
C ARG A 429 1.75 -24.15 14.09
N GLN A 430 2.59 -23.72 15.02
CA GLN A 430 2.87 -24.46 16.26
C GLN A 430 1.58 -24.70 17.05
N ILE A 431 0.73 -23.68 17.25
CA ILE A 431 -0.56 -23.83 17.92
C ILE A 431 -1.42 -24.89 17.23
N LEU A 432 -1.48 -24.90 15.89
CA LEU A 432 -2.26 -25.87 15.14
C LEU A 432 -1.70 -27.28 15.24
N ASP A 433 -0.38 -27.44 15.23
CA ASP A 433 0.29 -28.72 15.40
C ASP A 433 0.07 -29.29 16.81
N GLU A 434 0.29 -28.50 17.86
CA GLU A 434 0.06 -28.87 19.26
C GLU A 434 -1.42 -29.24 19.53
N THR A 435 -2.34 -28.67 18.76
CA THR A 435 -3.76 -29.03 18.84
C THR A 435 -4.14 -30.20 17.93
N GLY A 436 -3.16 -30.79 17.21
CA GLY A 436 -3.32 -31.95 16.34
C GLY A 436 -3.97 -31.66 15.00
N TYR A 437 -4.05 -30.39 14.57
CA TYR A 437 -4.63 -30.02 13.28
C TYR A 437 -3.65 -30.29 12.14
N LYS A 438 -4.14 -30.91 11.06
CA LYS A 438 -3.36 -31.07 9.83
C LYS A 438 -3.48 -29.82 8.98
N VAL A 439 -2.39 -29.10 8.84
CA VAL A 439 -2.33 -27.86 8.05
C VAL A 439 -2.07 -28.15 6.58
N GLU A 440 -2.90 -27.60 5.69
CA GLU A 440 -2.64 -27.45 4.26
C GLU A 440 -2.20 -26.01 4.01
N GLU A 441 -0.99 -25.82 3.49
CA GLU A 441 -0.51 -24.52 3.06
C GLU A 441 -1.15 -24.14 1.73
N LEU A 442 -1.63 -22.90 1.64
CA LEU A 442 -2.16 -22.37 0.40
C LEU A 442 -0.99 -22.00 -0.53
N GLU A 443 -1.22 -22.04 -1.85
CA GLU A 443 -0.20 -21.67 -2.85
C GLU A 443 0.46 -20.34 -2.56
N PHE A 444 -0.36 -19.34 -2.17
CA PHE A 444 0.10 -18.04 -1.71
C PHE A 444 -0.12 -17.91 -0.20
N SER A 445 0.91 -18.22 0.57
CA SER A 445 0.94 -18.13 2.03
C SER A 445 2.10 -17.28 2.51
N ARG A 446 2.18 -17.02 3.80
CA ARG A 446 3.27 -16.30 4.47
C ARG A 446 3.53 -14.94 3.79
N GLU A 447 4.77 -14.69 3.35
CA GLU A 447 5.17 -13.44 2.67
C GLU A 447 4.38 -13.18 1.38
N LYS A 448 3.96 -14.22 0.67
CA LYS A 448 3.20 -14.10 -0.57
C LYS A 448 1.68 -14.20 -0.37
N THR A 449 1.19 -14.13 0.86
CA THR A 449 -0.24 -14.28 1.13
C THR A 449 -1.10 -13.32 0.32
N ARG A 450 -2.23 -13.82 -0.22
CA ARG A 450 -3.27 -13.01 -0.87
C ARG A 450 -4.19 -12.38 0.17
N CYS A 451 -4.71 -11.19 -0.13
CA CYS A 451 -5.61 -10.46 0.77
C CYS A 451 -6.99 -11.10 0.83
N CYS A 452 -7.63 -11.03 2.01
CA CYS A 452 -9.03 -11.41 2.22
C CYS A 452 -10.05 -10.41 1.62
N GLY A 453 -9.62 -9.21 1.18
CA GLY A 453 -10.48 -8.20 0.56
C GLY A 453 -10.95 -7.08 1.48
N TYR A 454 -10.53 -7.01 2.75
CA TYR A 454 -10.91 -5.93 3.67
C TYR A 454 -9.88 -4.78 3.70
N GLY A 455 -8.59 -5.10 3.64
CA GLY A 455 -7.51 -4.12 3.77
C GLY A 455 -7.71 -2.89 2.90
N GLY A 456 -7.10 -1.76 3.28
CA GLY A 456 -7.25 -0.50 2.56
C GLY A 456 -8.69 0.00 2.45
N LEU A 457 -9.63 -0.53 3.25
CA LEU A 457 -11.05 -0.16 3.26
C LEU A 457 -11.76 -0.36 1.91
N VAL A 458 -11.26 -1.27 1.08
CA VAL A 458 -11.80 -1.50 -0.27
C VAL A 458 -13.29 -1.87 -0.25
N PHE A 459 -13.78 -2.53 0.80
CA PHE A 459 -15.19 -2.84 0.98
C PHE A 459 -16.10 -1.61 0.94
N TYR A 460 -15.63 -0.46 1.43
CA TYR A 460 -16.37 0.79 1.44
C TYR A 460 -16.17 1.59 0.14
N GLY A 461 -15.02 1.46 -0.50
CA GLY A 461 -14.71 2.14 -1.75
C GLY A 461 -15.22 1.42 -3.01
N ASP A 462 -15.11 0.10 -3.03
CA ASP A 462 -15.52 -0.78 -4.14
C ASP A 462 -15.92 -2.16 -3.61
N LYS A 463 -17.20 -2.31 -3.20
CA LYS A 463 -17.75 -3.58 -2.69
C LYS A 463 -17.56 -4.75 -3.66
N LYS A 464 -17.62 -4.49 -4.97
CA LYS A 464 -17.45 -5.52 -6.01
C LYS A 464 -16.02 -6.05 -6.01
N MET A 465 -15.04 -5.15 -5.94
CA MET A 465 -13.63 -5.52 -5.83
C MET A 465 -13.35 -6.31 -4.55
N ALA A 466 -13.86 -5.87 -3.41
CA ALA A 466 -13.72 -6.60 -2.14
C ALA A 466 -14.26 -8.04 -2.25
N LYS A 467 -15.43 -8.21 -2.90
CA LYS A 467 -16.03 -9.52 -3.15
C LYS A 467 -15.16 -10.39 -4.08
N GLU A 468 -14.59 -9.82 -5.14
CA GLU A 468 -13.68 -10.53 -6.04
C GLU A 468 -12.41 -11.01 -5.33
N PHE A 469 -11.85 -10.21 -4.41
CA PHE A 469 -10.71 -10.62 -3.60
C PHE A 469 -11.03 -11.82 -2.69
N VAL A 470 -12.09 -11.72 -1.90
CA VAL A 470 -12.42 -12.78 -0.94
C VAL A 470 -12.83 -14.07 -1.63
N GLN A 471 -13.59 -14.01 -2.73
CA GLN A 471 -13.97 -15.20 -3.50
C GLN A 471 -12.76 -15.92 -4.09
N ALA A 472 -11.86 -15.16 -4.75
CA ALA A 472 -10.66 -15.76 -5.30
C ALA A 472 -9.78 -16.43 -4.24
N ARG A 473 -9.67 -15.84 -3.05
CA ARG A 473 -8.93 -16.46 -1.96
C ARG A 473 -9.64 -17.67 -1.38
N ALA A 474 -10.98 -17.61 -1.25
CA ALA A 474 -11.79 -18.72 -0.72
C ALA A 474 -11.78 -19.98 -1.60
N GLU A 475 -11.55 -19.84 -2.89
CA GLU A 475 -11.53 -20.91 -3.87
C GLU A 475 -10.19 -21.69 -3.92
N GLU A 476 -9.12 -21.20 -3.28
CA GLU A 476 -7.79 -21.82 -3.34
C GLU A 476 -7.70 -23.17 -2.62
N SER A 477 -8.57 -23.47 -1.65
CA SER A 477 -8.68 -24.79 -1.03
C SER A 477 -10.13 -25.14 -0.73
N LYS A 478 -10.46 -26.43 -0.66
CA LYS A 478 -11.78 -26.93 -0.25
C LYS A 478 -11.91 -27.03 1.26
N LEU A 479 -10.81 -27.06 2.00
CA LEU A 479 -10.79 -27.18 3.45
C LEU A 479 -11.34 -25.92 4.14
N PRO A 480 -11.88 -26.04 5.36
CA PRO A 480 -12.15 -24.88 6.21
C PRO A 480 -10.87 -24.07 6.43
N TYR A 481 -11.01 -22.76 6.47
CA TYR A 481 -9.86 -21.89 6.74
C TYR A 481 -9.68 -21.65 8.24
N VAL A 482 -8.43 -21.50 8.66
CA VAL A 482 -8.07 -20.90 9.95
C VAL A 482 -7.45 -19.54 9.66
N ALA A 483 -8.00 -18.51 10.28
CA ALA A 483 -7.48 -17.15 10.24
C ALA A 483 -7.19 -16.65 11.65
N TYR A 484 -6.10 -15.93 11.82
CA TYR A 484 -5.74 -15.26 13.08
C TYR A 484 -5.99 -13.74 13.05
N CYS A 485 -6.89 -13.34 12.17
CA CYS A 485 -7.49 -12.00 12.08
C CYS A 485 -9.02 -12.15 12.02
N SER A 486 -9.72 -11.55 12.97
CA SER A 486 -11.19 -11.64 13.08
C SER A 486 -11.91 -11.14 11.83
N VAL A 487 -11.42 -10.07 11.23
CA VAL A 487 -12.01 -9.51 10.00
C VAL A 487 -11.83 -10.45 8.80
N CYS A 488 -10.64 -11.06 8.63
CA CYS A 488 -10.42 -12.04 7.56
C CYS A 488 -11.37 -13.22 7.70
N ARG A 489 -11.52 -13.76 8.93
CA ARG A 489 -12.46 -14.84 9.22
C ARG A 489 -13.89 -14.49 8.83
N ASP A 490 -14.36 -13.31 9.25
CA ASP A 490 -15.73 -12.87 8.96
C ASP A 490 -15.97 -12.65 7.44
N PHE A 491 -14.97 -12.13 6.72
CA PHE A 491 -15.05 -11.97 5.27
C PHE A 491 -15.18 -13.31 4.55
N PHE A 492 -14.43 -14.34 4.97
CA PHE A 492 -14.57 -15.70 4.40
C PHE A 492 -15.94 -16.28 4.65
N VAL A 493 -16.43 -16.20 5.88
CA VAL A 493 -17.76 -16.73 6.24
C VAL A 493 -18.87 -16.00 5.46
N ASN A 494 -18.78 -14.69 5.33
CA ASN A 494 -19.74 -13.91 4.54
C ASN A 494 -19.70 -14.24 3.03
N ALA A 495 -18.56 -14.75 2.54
CA ALA A 495 -18.42 -15.26 1.17
C ALA A 495 -18.83 -16.74 1.03
N GLY A 496 -19.33 -17.38 2.09
CA GLY A 496 -19.75 -18.77 2.11
C GLY A 496 -18.62 -19.78 2.35
N LYS A 497 -17.41 -19.33 2.67
CA LYS A 497 -16.27 -20.18 3.02
C LYS A 497 -16.29 -20.52 4.51
N PRO A 498 -16.36 -21.80 4.91
CA PRO A 498 -16.19 -22.17 6.30
C PRO A 498 -14.84 -21.69 6.84
N ALA A 499 -14.84 -20.95 7.93
CA ALA A 499 -13.62 -20.41 8.53
C ALA A 499 -13.70 -20.32 10.04
N TYR A 500 -12.64 -20.75 10.72
CA TYR A 500 -12.41 -20.59 12.14
C TYR A 500 -11.50 -19.39 12.40
N HIS A 501 -11.70 -18.73 13.52
CA HIS A 501 -10.64 -17.94 14.11
C HIS A 501 -9.72 -18.84 14.92
N ILE A 502 -8.43 -18.56 15.01
CA ILE A 502 -7.48 -19.38 15.77
C ILE A 502 -7.93 -19.56 17.25
N LEU A 503 -8.61 -18.55 17.80
CA LEU A 503 -9.20 -18.64 19.16
C LEU A 503 -10.29 -19.68 19.27
N ASP A 504 -11.04 -19.97 18.22
CA ASP A 504 -12.04 -21.04 18.24
C ASP A 504 -11.38 -22.40 18.50
N ILE A 505 -10.17 -22.60 17.94
CA ILE A 505 -9.35 -23.80 18.11
C ILE A 505 -8.70 -23.82 19.50
N ILE A 506 -8.05 -22.72 19.89
CA ILE A 506 -7.37 -22.62 21.20
C ILE A 506 -8.34 -22.94 22.33
N TRP A 507 -9.60 -22.50 22.25
CA TRP A 507 -10.61 -22.69 23.27
C TRP A 507 -11.58 -23.87 22.99
N GLY A 508 -11.31 -24.72 22.00
CA GLY A 508 -12.10 -25.92 21.69
C GLY A 508 -13.55 -25.63 21.26
N LYS A 509 -13.78 -24.48 20.60
CA LYS A 509 -15.11 -24.05 20.12
C LYS A 509 -15.25 -24.14 18.58
N ASP A 510 -14.47 -24.99 17.94
CA ASP A 510 -14.34 -25.11 16.48
C ASP A 510 -15.34 -26.08 15.83
N SER A 511 -16.58 -26.05 16.27
CA SER A 511 -17.65 -26.86 15.67
C SER A 511 -17.94 -26.46 14.20
N PRO A 512 -18.46 -27.35 13.35
CA PRO A 512 -18.87 -27.01 11.99
C PRO A 512 -19.86 -25.85 11.91
N LYS A 513 -20.74 -25.72 12.91
CA LYS A 513 -21.66 -24.59 13.05
C LYS A 513 -20.91 -23.28 13.28
N LYS A 514 -19.84 -23.30 14.10
CA LYS A 514 -19.01 -22.12 14.37
C LYS A 514 -18.27 -21.65 13.11
N ALA A 515 -17.79 -22.59 12.27
CA ALA A 515 -17.13 -22.26 11.01
C ALA A 515 -18.01 -21.49 10.02
N LEU A 516 -19.32 -21.62 10.13
CA LEU A 516 -20.31 -20.95 9.25
C LEU A 516 -21.03 -19.79 9.96
N GLN A 517 -20.75 -19.56 11.24
CA GLN A 517 -21.38 -18.50 12.00
C GLN A 517 -20.93 -17.13 11.49
N LYS A 518 -21.85 -16.36 10.92
CA LYS A 518 -21.59 -14.97 10.50
C LYS A 518 -21.13 -14.12 11.69
N GLY A 519 -20.24 -13.18 11.41
CA GLY A 519 -19.80 -12.19 12.40
C GLY A 519 -20.92 -11.25 12.82
N ALA A 520 -20.67 -10.49 13.89
CA ALA A 520 -21.59 -9.47 14.38
C ALA A 520 -21.85 -8.38 13.33
N ASN A 521 -23.09 -7.92 13.20
CA ASN A 521 -23.43 -6.74 12.39
C ASN A 521 -22.91 -5.44 13.04
N ILE A 522 -23.04 -4.30 12.36
CA ILE A 522 -22.44 -3.03 12.82
C ILE A 522 -22.96 -2.58 14.18
N SER A 523 -24.25 -2.72 14.46
CA SER A 523 -24.86 -2.36 15.75
C SER A 523 -24.43 -3.33 16.85
N GLN A 524 -24.38 -4.63 16.56
CA GLN A 524 -23.87 -5.65 17.48
C GLN A 524 -22.40 -5.43 17.83
N LYS A 525 -21.57 -5.01 16.87
CA LYS A 525 -20.16 -4.68 17.12
C LYS A 525 -20.00 -3.56 18.15
N GLU A 526 -20.77 -2.49 18.04
CA GLU A 526 -20.80 -1.42 19.04
C GLU A 526 -21.27 -1.94 20.40
N ALA A 527 -22.40 -2.64 20.44
CA ALA A 527 -22.97 -3.20 21.66
C ALA A 527 -22.00 -4.18 22.35
N ASN A 528 -21.33 -5.04 21.57
CA ASN A 528 -20.34 -5.99 22.09
C ASN A 528 -19.17 -5.26 22.77
N ARG A 529 -18.64 -4.19 22.17
CA ARG A 529 -17.55 -3.40 22.75
C ARG A 529 -17.96 -2.75 24.08
N ILE A 530 -19.14 -2.11 24.12
CA ILE A 530 -19.67 -1.50 25.36
C ILE A 530 -19.82 -2.57 26.45
N LYS A 531 -20.51 -3.66 26.14
CA LYS A 531 -20.74 -4.77 27.08
C LYS A 531 -19.43 -5.41 27.55
N LEU A 532 -18.49 -5.58 26.63
CA LEU A 532 -17.17 -6.11 26.96
C LEU A 532 -16.46 -5.22 27.98
N LYS A 533 -16.36 -3.91 27.74
CA LYS A 533 -15.75 -2.96 28.68
C LYS A 533 -16.41 -2.99 30.04
N GLN A 534 -17.76 -3.00 30.10
CA GLN A 534 -18.51 -3.10 31.34
C GLN A 534 -18.18 -4.37 32.12
N ASN A 535 -18.18 -5.52 31.42
CA ASN A 535 -17.91 -6.82 32.06
C ASN A 535 -16.45 -6.87 32.59
N LEU A 536 -15.49 -6.34 31.84
CA LEU A 536 -14.08 -6.31 32.23
C LEU A 536 -13.85 -5.38 33.43
N LEU A 537 -14.43 -4.18 33.42
CA LEU A 537 -14.34 -3.25 34.55
C LEU A 537 -14.96 -3.86 35.82
N GLN A 538 -16.13 -4.45 35.70
CA GLN A 538 -16.82 -5.10 36.84
C GLN A 538 -16.03 -6.30 37.36
N LYS A 539 -15.52 -7.17 36.48
CA LYS A 539 -14.84 -8.40 36.83
C LYS A 539 -13.49 -8.17 37.51
N TYR A 540 -12.67 -7.25 36.94
CA TYR A 540 -11.27 -7.13 37.33
C TYR A 540 -10.99 -5.93 38.24
N TRP A 541 -11.75 -4.83 38.12
CA TRP A 541 -11.53 -3.62 38.92
C TRP A 541 -12.72 -3.27 39.82
N HIS A 542 -13.81 -4.04 39.79
CA HIS A 542 -15.02 -3.80 40.56
C HIS A 542 -15.69 -2.43 40.31
N GLU A 543 -15.49 -1.89 39.09
CA GLU A 543 -16.00 -0.59 38.67
C GLU A 543 -17.29 -0.76 37.84
N LYS A 544 -18.21 0.19 37.98
CA LYS A 544 -19.43 0.26 37.17
C LYS A 544 -19.27 1.39 36.13
N MET A 545 -19.66 1.13 34.91
CA MET A 545 -19.71 2.12 33.85
C MET A 545 -21.16 2.48 33.54
N PRO A 546 -21.54 3.79 33.55
CA PRO A 546 -22.84 4.21 33.05
C PRO A 546 -22.93 3.99 31.54
N VAL A 547 -24.09 3.56 31.05
CA VAL A 547 -24.34 3.40 29.62
C VAL A 547 -25.19 4.56 29.13
N PRO A 548 -24.63 5.44 28.27
CA PRO A 548 -25.39 6.55 27.70
C PRO A 548 -26.61 6.04 26.93
N ASN A 549 -27.76 6.67 27.12
CA ASN A 549 -29.01 6.37 26.38
C ASN A 549 -29.50 4.89 26.42
N SER A 550 -29.04 4.07 27.39
CA SER A 550 -29.44 2.67 27.52
C SER A 550 -30.96 2.49 27.80
N GLU A 551 -31.61 3.55 28.27
CA GLU A 551 -33.03 3.55 28.59
C GLU A 551 -33.95 3.59 27.35
N ILE A 552 -33.41 4.01 26.18
CA ILE A 552 -34.20 4.08 24.95
C ILE A 552 -34.26 2.69 24.29
N LYS A 553 -35.37 2.01 24.50
CA LYS A 553 -35.64 0.71 23.90
C LYS A 553 -36.11 0.88 22.45
N LEU A 554 -35.51 0.12 21.55
CA LEU A 554 -35.83 0.12 20.13
C LEU A 554 -36.43 -1.23 19.71
N PHE A 555 -37.55 -1.20 18.98
CA PHE A 555 -38.14 -2.34 18.32
C PHE A 555 -37.89 -2.22 16.83
N ILE A 556 -37.05 -3.09 16.26
CA ILE A 556 -36.58 -3.03 14.87
C ILE A 556 -36.82 -4.39 14.25
N SER A 557 -37.58 -4.44 13.14
CA SER A 557 -37.77 -5.68 12.39
C SER A 557 -36.47 -6.12 11.71
N ASP A 558 -36.39 -7.40 11.30
CA ASP A 558 -35.18 -7.90 10.67
C ASP A 558 -34.98 -7.25 9.29
N GLU A 559 -36.05 -6.95 8.55
CA GLU A 559 -35.97 -6.22 7.28
C GLU A 559 -35.39 -4.79 7.47
N VAL A 560 -35.84 -4.10 8.54
CA VAL A 560 -35.30 -2.76 8.85
C VAL A 560 -33.83 -2.86 9.29
N LYS A 561 -33.43 -3.90 10.04
CA LYS A 561 -32.02 -4.11 10.40
C LYS A 561 -31.13 -4.30 9.17
N GLU A 562 -31.60 -5.04 8.14
CA GLU A 562 -30.87 -5.19 6.88
C GLU A 562 -30.68 -3.84 6.18
N VAL A 563 -31.71 -3.02 6.12
CA VAL A 563 -31.64 -1.66 5.55
C VAL A 563 -30.66 -0.78 6.32
N LEU A 564 -30.66 -0.85 7.65
CA LEU A 564 -29.73 -0.11 8.50
C LEU A 564 -28.27 -0.54 8.26
N GLU A 565 -28.03 -1.85 8.15
CA GLU A 565 -26.72 -2.42 7.84
C GLU A 565 -26.21 -1.94 6.47
N GLU A 566 -27.05 -1.96 5.42
CA GLU A 566 -26.70 -1.46 4.09
C GLU A 566 -26.36 0.03 4.08
N ARG A 567 -27.07 0.82 4.87
CA ARG A 567 -26.91 2.27 5.00
C ARG A 567 -25.84 2.68 6.01
N LEU A 568 -25.22 1.72 6.69
CA LEU A 568 -24.20 1.93 7.71
C LEU A 568 -24.70 2.84 8.86
N ILE A 569 -25.94 2.62 9.31
CA ILE A 569 -26.58 3.32 10.41
C ILE A 569 -26.69 2.35 11.59
N THR A 570 -26.13 2.72 12.74
CA THR A 570 -26.18 1.89 13.94
C THR A 570 -27.40 2.21 14.80
N GLU A 571 -27.79 1.28 15.68
CA GLU A 571 -28.81 1.55 16.68
C GLU A 571 -28.44 2.69 17.61
N THR A 572 -27.14 2.90 17.88
CA THR A 572 -26.64 4.05 18.64
C THR A 572 -26.99 5.36 17.95
N ASN A 573 -26.84 5.43 16.63
CA ASN A 573 -27.23 6.62 15.85
C ASN A 573 -28.75 6.89 15.99
N ILE A 574 -29.57 5.84 15.95
CA ILE A 574 -31.03 5.96 16.12
C ILE A 574 -31.37 6.47 17.52
N ARG A 575 -30.73 5.91 18.57
CA ARG A 575 -30.95 6.36 19.97
C ARG A 575 -30.59 7.83 20.16
N GLN A 576 -29.46 8.29 19.54
CA GLN A 576 -29.07 9.69 19.57
C GLN A 576 -30.12 10.61 18.92
N VAL A 577 -30.69 10.20 17.78
CA VAL A 577 -31.75 10.95 17.09
C VAL A 577 -33.00 11.04 17.94
N ILE A 578 -33.44 9.92 18.53
CA ILE A 578 -34.64 9.88 19.38
C ILE A 578 -34.42 10.67 20.68
N ALA A 579 -33.23 10.59 21.29
CA ALA A 579 -32.91 11.38 22.48
C ALA A 579 -33.01 12.88 22.18
N ALA A 580 -32.48 13.33 21.04
CA ALA A 580 -32.58 14.72 20.58
C ALA A 580 -34.04 15.13 20.30
N ALA A 581 -34.87 14.23 19.75
CA ALA A 581 -36.28 14.44 19.55
C ALA A 581 -37.03 14.68 20.89
N ASN A 582 -36.76 13.81 21.87
CA ASN A 582 -37.36 13.90 23.18
C ASN A 582 -36.94 15.19 23.91
N ALA A 583 -35.69 15.60 23.81
CA ALA A 583 -35.17 16.82 24.44
C ALA A 583 -35.69 18.10 23.78
N SER A 584 -35.85 18.13 22.47
CA SER A 584 -36.27 19.34 21.74
C SER A 584 -37.80 19.45 21.57
N GLY A 585 -38.53 18.36 21.69
CA GLY A 585 -39.94 18.24 21.37
C GLY A 585 -40.28 18.38 19.88
N LYS A 586 -39.25 18.60 19.03
CA LYS A 586 -39.43 18.81 17.58
C LYS A 586 -39.54 17.47 16.86
N LYS A 587 -40.57 17.31 16.03
CA LYS A 587 -40.78 16.17 15.15
C LYS A 587 -41.71 16.54 14.03
N LEU A 588 -41.52 15.93 12.88
CA LEU A 588 -42.46 15.97 11.76
C LEU A 588 -43.44 14.80 11.91
N ILE A 589 -44.68 14.99 11.49
CA ILE A 589 -45.68 13.93 11.47
C ILE A 589 -46.08 13.71 10.03
N ARG A 590 -45.95 12.49 9.52
CA ARG A 590 -46.40 12.15 8.18
C ARG A 590 -47.92 11.97 8.17
N PRO A 591 -48.70 12.78 7.40
CA PRO A 591 -50.17 12.76 7.48
C PRO A 591 -50.79 11.44 7.05
N ALA A 592 -50.11 10.68 6.19
CA ALA A 592 -50.66 9.44 5.62
C ALA A 592 -50.80 8.30 6.61
N ASP A 593 -49.92 8.20 7.60
CA ASP A 593 -49.86 7.06 8.55
C ASP A 593 -49.52 7.46 10.00
N GLY A 594 -49.30 8.75 10.23
CA GLY A 594 -49.02 9.26 11.57
C GLY A 594 -47.59 9.01 12.07
N HIS A 595 -46.71 8.49 11.24
CA HIS A 595 -45.32 8.24 11.62
C HIS A 595 -44.59 9.53 11.96
N PHE A 596 -43.78 9.48 12.99
CA PHE A 596 -42.88 10.56 13.38
C PHE A 596 -41.57 10.48 12.57
N ILE A 597 -41.13 11.59 12.06
CA ILE A 597 -39.87 11.72 11.33
C ILE A 597 -39.08 12.83 11.97
N ILE A 598 -37.82 12.56 12.31
CA ILE A 598 -36.90 13.55 12.86
C ILE A 598 -35.51 13.38 12.29
N GLY A 599 -34.88 14.55 12.04
CA GLY A 599 -33.47 14.65 11.70
C GLY A 599 -32.66 15.18 12.86
N HIS A 600 -31.50 14.59 13.11
CA HIS A 600 -30.53 15.07 14.07
C HIS A 600 -29.10 14.92 13.51
N LYS A 601 -28.23 15.90 13.78
CA LYS A 601 -26.86 15.97 13.31
C LYS A 601 -25.88 15.95 14.48
N PRO A 602 -25.52 14.76 15.02
CA PRO A 602 -24.57 14.67 16.14
C PRO A 602 -23.12 15.02 15.77
N GLY A 603 -22.79 15.04 14.48
CA GLY A 603 -21.48 15.38 13.94
C GLY A 603 -21.59 15.98 12.54
N ILE A 604 -20.92 15.39 11.55
CA ILE A 604 -20.95 15.84 10.15
C ILE A 604 -22.14 15.25 9.35
N ILE A 605 -22.79 14.21 9.87
CA ILE A 605 -23.89 13.48 9.23
C ILE A 605 -25.20 13.83 9.91
N THR A 606 -26.23 14.12 9.12
CA THR A 606 -27.61 14.19 9.59
C THR A 606 -28.25 12.82 9.40
N TYR A 607 -28.75 12.25 10.48
CA TYR A 607 -29.55 11.03 10.49
C TYR A 607 -31.00 11.39 10.57
N TRP A 608 -31.82 10.73 9.77
CA TRP A 608 -33.27 10.81 9.81
C TRP A 608 -33.81 9.48 10.23
N VAL A 609 -34.76 9.48 11.18
CA VAL A 609 -35.41 8.28 11.71
C VAL A 609 -36.90 8.43 11.61
N GLU A 610 -37.53 7.41 11.07
CA GLU A 610 -39.00 7.23 11.04
C GLU A 610 -39.40 6.22 12.10
N TYR A 611 -40.26 6.64 13.01
CA TYR A 611 -40.61 5.83 14.18
C TYR A 611 -42.01 6.14 14.73
N LEU A 612 -42.52 5.22 15.57
CA LEU A 612 -43.68 5.45 16.42
C LEU A 612 -43.37 5.09 17.89
N PRO A 613 -43.95 5.78 18.87
CA PRO A 613 -43.94 5.35 20.27
C PRO A 613 -44.60 3.99 20.43
N LYS A 614 -44.04 3.11 21.26
CA LYS A 614 -44.54 1.79 21.56
C LYS A 614 -44.32 1.53 23.05
N ALA A 615 -45.38 1.18 23.81
CA ALA A 615 -45.38 0.86 25.24
C ALA A 615 -44.20 1.37 26.07
N ASP A 616 -43.06 0.68 26.01
CA ASP A 616 -41.83 0.95 26.76
C ASP A 616 -40.62 1.38 25.86
N GLY A 617 -40.92 1.86 24.63
CA GLY A 617 -39.85 2.26 23.69
C GLY A 617 -40.36 2.84 22.37
N PHE A 618 -39.62 2.58 21.29
CA PHE A 618 -39.92 3.13 19.97
C PHE A 618 -39.81 2.05 18.90
N GLU A 619 -40.81 1.96 18.04
CA GLU A 619 -40.77 1.10 16.84
C GLU A 619 -40.21 1.87 15.68
N ILE A 620 -39.19 1.29 15.04
CA ILE A 620 -38.41 1.92 13.94
C ILE A 620 -38.85 1.32 12.62
N PHE A 621 -39.26 2.17 11.68
CA PHE A 621 -39.71 1.77 10.34
C PHE A 621 -38.66 2.04 9.27
N ASN A 622 -37.87 3.09 9.43
CA ASN A 622 -36.85 3.47 8.48
C ASN A 622 -35.80 4.41 9.09
N ALA A 623 -34.59 4.41 8.54
CA ALA A 623 -33.62 5.46 8.80
C ALA A 623 -32.75 5.69 7.57
N TYR A 624 -32.34 6.93 7.36
CA TYR A 624 -31.40 7.33 6.30
C TYR A 624 -30.50 8.47 6.77
N SER A 625 -29.44 8.73 6.03
CA SER A 625 -28.48 9.75 6.40
C SER A 625 -28.03 10.56 5.18
N HIS A 626 -27.65 11.82 5.42
CA HIS A 626 -27.04 12.68 4.41
C HIS A 626 -26.06 13.68 5.03
N ARG A 627 -25.25 14.32 4.17
CA ARG A 627 -24.28 15.35 4.54
C ARG A 627 -24.64 16.74 4.02
N ILE A 628 -25.86 16.89 3.50
CA ILE A 628 -26.35 18.17 2.96
C ILE A 628 -26.60 19.11 4.13
N HIS A 629 -26.12 20.34 4.07
CA HIS A 629 -26.58 21.44 4.92
C HIS A 629 -27.88 21.97 4.33
N ILE A 630 -28.97 21.82 5.05
CA ILE A 630 -30.19 22.54 4.76
C ILE A 630 -30.02 23.87 5.48
N LEU A 631 -29.93 24.96 4.73
CA LEU A 631 -30.04 26.31 5.27
C LEU A 631 -31.54 26.52 5.51
N GLU A 632 -31.95 26.69 6.77
CA GLU A 632 -33.28 27.18 7.12
C GLU A 632 -33.19 28.71 6.91
N ASP A 633 -34.02 29.24 5.97
CA ASP A 633 -34.18 30.69 5.75
C ASP A 633 -34.83 31.37 6.96
#